data_06c26b4af564fd88a59a2bb13cd4f189
#
_entry.id   06c26b4af564fd88a59a2bb13cd4f189
#
_cell.length_a   1.000
_cell.length_b   1.000
_cell.length_c   1.000
_cell.angle_alpha   90.00
_cell.angle_beta   90.00
_cell.angle_gamma   90.00
#
_symmetry.space_group_name_H-M   'P 1'
#
loop_
_entity.id
_entity.type
_entity.pdbx_description
1 polymer ?
#
loop_
_entity_poly.entity_id
_entity_poly.type
_entity_poly.pdbx_seq_one_letter_code
_entity_poly.pdbx_strand_id
1 'polypeptide(L)'
;EREREILRLEERRGELEYELFEKLREQVAAQAALLQDVGRAIAEIDAYCSLADHAAANGWSRPTLTEPGTLDIDAGRHPVVEQTTEFVPNDLHLDRERGFLLVTGPNMSGKSTYMRQAALITLLAQIGSFVPADAATVGVVDGIYTRVGALDELAQGRSTFMVEMQELSNILHSATDESLVILDEVGRGTATYDGISIAWAATEYIHNRIGCHCLFATHYHELTALASHLDRVGNVHVAVANDGNGGEEITFLRTVEEGATDRSYGIHVADLAGVPEPVVGRARDVLDRLRSEKAIEAKGSGSGGSTQAVFDLSAGEFRADDGAQAASGVDDAGADAVNADSRAANDTGSDRDPRIESVLTALQTTDIDETPPVELMAKVQQWQEQLAESDLTEH
;
A
#
# COMPACT_ATOMS: atom_id res chain seq x y z
N GLU A 1 16.69 58.12 -49.96
CA GLU A 1 17.40 57.12 -50.79
C GLU A 1 18.21 56.16 -49.86
N ARG A 2 19.07 56.66 -48.99
CA ARG A 2 19.87 55.87 -48.05
C ARG A 2 19.03 55.08 -47.04
N GLU A 3 17.91 55.61 -46.60
CA GLU A 3 17.01 54.93 -45.68
C GLU A 3 16.35 53.71 -46.31
N ARG A 4 15.92 53.81 -47.55
CA ARG A 4 15.38 52.67 -48.32
C ARG A 4 16.43 51.60 -48.61
N GLU A 5 17.67 51.98 -48.75
CA GLU A 5 18.76 51.06 -48.95
C GLU A 5 19.10 50.31 -47.68
N ILE A 6 19.09 50.98 -46.53
CA ILE A 6 19.26 50.34 -45.22
C ILE A 6 18.16 49.35 -44.96
N LEU A 7 16.89 49.69 -45.13
CA LEU A 7 15.76 48.80 -44.96
C LEU A 7 15.85 47.57 -45.88
N ARG A 8 16.25 47.72 -47.12
CA ARG A 8 16.49 46.60 -48.05
C ARG A 8 17.63 45.66 -47.55
N LEU A 9 18.70 46.24 -47.06
CA LEU A 9 19.82 45.45 -46.51
C LEU A 9 19.45 44.73 -45.25
N GLU A 10 18.63 45.32 -44.39
CA GLU A 10 18.10 44.68 -43.17
C GLU A 10 17.15 43.53 -43.51
N GLU A 11 16.24 43.74 -44.50
CA GLU A 11 15.35 42.70 -44.99
C GLU A 11 16.14 41.54 -45.61
N ARG A 12 17.14 41.83 -46.43
CA ARG A 12 18.00 40.82 -47.03
C ARG A 12 18.85 40.07 -46.04
N ARG A 13 19.31 40.75 -44.98
CA ARG A 13 20.01 40.10 -43.88
C ARG A 13 19.09 39.11 -43.14
N GLY A 14 17.86 39.53 -42.84
CA GLY A 14 16.87 38.67 -42.18
C GLY A 14 16.54 37.43 -43.00
N GLU A 15 16.35 37.57 -44.34
CA GLU A 15 16.15 36.43 -45.23
C GLU A 15 17.34 35.46 -45.21
N LEU A 16 18.56 35.96 -45.29
CA LEU A 16 19.78 35.16 -45.29
C LEU A 16 19.99 34.44 -43.91
N GLU A 17 19.75 35.15 -42.80
CA GLU A 17 19.79 34.56 -41.45
C GLU A 17 18.78 33.41 -41.35
N TYR A 18 17.57 33.59 -41.84
CA TYR A 18 16.55 32.55 -41.86
C TYR A 18 16.94 31.35 -42.74
N GLU A 19 17.43 31.59 -43.98
CA GLU A 19 17.91 30.51 -44.85
C GLU A 19 19.07 29.72 -44.24
N LEU A 20 20.00 30.37 -43.54
CA LEU A 20 21.12 29.73 -42.88
C LEU A 20 20.64 28.93 -41.67
N PHE A 21 19.68 29.47 -40.91
CA PHE A 21 19.07 28.79 -39.79
C PHE A 21 18.34 27.52 -40.24
N GLU A 22 17.52 27.61 -41.30
CA GLU A 22 16.82 26.45 -41.87
C GLU A 22 17.79 25.34 -42.31
N LYS A 23 18.87 25.70 -43.03
CA LYS A 23 19.90 24.73 -43.43
C LYS A 23 20.58 24.05 -42.24
N LEU A 24 20.90 24.83 -41.18
CA LEU A 24 21.48 24.28 -39.97
C LEU A 24 20.49 23.36 -39.25
N ARG A 25 19.24 23.79 -39.15
CA ARG A 25 18.16 22.97 -38.55
C ARG A 25 18.01 21.64 -39.29
N GLU A 26 18.00 21.64 -40.61
CA GLU A 26 17.92 20.43 -41.42
C GLU A 26 19.11 19.50 -41.21
N GLN A 27 20.34 20.06 -41.12
CA GLN A 27 21.53 19.27 -40.84
C GLN A 27 21.47 18.60 -39.45
N VAL A 28 21.01 19.31 -38.44
CA VAL A 28 20.82 18.75 -37.09
C VAL A 28 19.69 17.73 -37.07
N ALA A 29 18.58 18.03 -37.74
CA ALA A 29 17.43 17.11 -37.83
C ALA A 29 17.81 15.78 -38.52
N ALA A 30 18.68 15.80 -39.51
CA ALA A 30 19.20 14.59 -40.15
C ALA A 30 19.98 13.68 -39.20
N GLN A 31 20.47 14.19 -38.08
CA GLN A 31 21.17 13.44 -37.03
C GLN A 31 20.33 13.25 -35.77
N ALA A 32 19.04 13.60 -35.77
CA ALA A 32 18.19 13.63 -34.59
C ALA A 32 18.12 12.27 -33.92
N ALA A 33 17.97 11.17 -34.66
CA ALA A 33 17.92 9.81 -34.11
C ALA A 33 19.22 9.45 -33.35
N LEU A 34 20.38 9.72 -33.99
CA LEU A 34 21.67 9.47 -33.34
C LEU A 34 21.85 10.31 -32.07
N LEU A 35 21.48 11.58 -32.09
CA LEU A 35 21.56 12.47 -30.93
C LEU A 35 20.66 12.02 -29.79
N GLN A 36 19.46 11.54 -30.09
CA GLN A 36 18.54 10.97 -29.12
C GLN A 36 19.07 9.66 -28.52
N ASP A 37 19.67 8.79 -29.34
CA ASP A 37 20.27 7.53 -28.86
C ASP A 37 21.46 7.80 -27.95
N VAL A 38 22.35 8.72 -28.32
CA VAL A 38 23.47 9.16 -27.49
C VAL A 38 22.95 9.78 -26.19
N GLY A 39 21.93 10.64 -26.27
CA GLY A 39 21.32 11.24 -25.09
C GLY A 39 20.76 10.20 -24.12
N ARG A 40 20.08 9.16 -24.61
CA ARG A 40 19.58 8.05 -23.80
C ARG A 40 20.72 7.26 -23.14
N ALA A 41 21.75 6.90 -23.92
CA ALA A 41 22.90 6.18 -23.37
C ALA A 41 23.63 6.97 -22.29
N ILE A 42 23.80 8.29 -22.47
CA ILE A 42 24.42 9.16 -21.46
C ILE A 42 23.54 9.22 -20.19
N ALA A 43 22.22 9.36 -20.33
CA ALA A 43 21.29 9.41 -19.21
C ALA A 43 21.30 8.10 -18.39
N GLU A 44 21.37 6.93 -19.05
CA GLU A 44 21.51 5.64 -18.38
C GLU A 44 22.84 5.54 -17.61
N ILE A 45 23.96 5.92 -18.23
CA ILE A 45 25.28 5.93 -17.57
C ILE A 45 25.27 6.86 -16.36
N ASP A 46 24.74 8.07 -16.49
CA ASP A 46 24.64 9.05 -15.41
C ASP A 46 23.81 8.53 -14.22
N ALA A 47 22.67 7.92 -14.50
CA ALA A 47 21.82 7.30 -13.49
C ALA A 47 22.57 6.18 -12.75
N TYR A 48 23.23 5.26 -13.47
CA TYR A 48 23.98 4.17 -12.84
C TYR A 48 25.21 4.67 -12.08
N CYS A 49 25.91 5.68 -12.56
CA CYS A 49 27.02 6.28 -11.83
C CYS A 49 26.53 6.92 -10.53
N SER A 50 25.42 7.66 -10.57
CA SER A 50 24.85 8.29 -9.37
C SER A 50 24.42 7.25 -8.32
N LEU A 51 23.78 6.15 -8.75
CA LEU A 51 23.41 5.04 -7.86
C LEU A 51 24.65 4.34 -7.28
N ALA A 52 25.69 4.12 -8.09
CA ALA A 52 26.92 3.47 -7.67
C ALA A 52 27.70 4.32 -6.66
N ASP A 53 27.83 5.62 -6.90
CA ASP A 53 28.50 6.57 -5.99
C ASP A 53 27.78 6.61 -4.65
N HIS A 54 26.43 6.67 -4.66
CA HIS A 54 25.65 6.65 -3.44
C HIS A 54 25.80 5.34 -2.67
N ALA A 55 25.74 4.20 -3.37
CA ALA A 55 25.91 2.88 -2.78
C ALA A 55 27.31 2.71 -2.16
N ALA A 56 28.35 3.15 -2.85
CA ALA A 56 29.72 3.07 -2.35
C ALA A 56 29.94 3.97 -1.11
N ALA A 57 29.36 5.17 -1.12
CA ALA A 57 29.47 6.10 0.01
C ALA A 57 28.77 5.59 1.28
N ASN A 58 27.69 4.80 1.14
CA ASN A 58 26.86 4.33 2.25
C ASN A 58 27.07 2.83 2.57
N GLY A 59 28.03 2.17 1.95
CA GLY A 59 28.35 0.76 2.20
C GLY A 59 27.17 -0.18 1.88
N TRP A 60 26.47 0.07 0.77
CA TRP A 60 25.37 -0.79 0.31
C TRP A 60 25.91 -2.06 -0.34
N SER A 61 25.17 -3.15 -0.22
CA SER A 61 25.54 -4.44 -0.80
C SER A 61 24.82 -4.70 -2.13
N ARG A 62 25.41 -5.60 -2.94
CA ARG A 62 24.78 -6.05 -4.18
C ARG A 62 23.71 -7.10 -3.88
N PRO A 63 22.42 -6.87 -4.23
CA PRO A 63 21.38 -7.86 -4.01
C PRO A 63 21.46 -9.02 -5.01
N THR A 64 20.94 -10.17 -4.61
CA THR A 64 20.66 -11.31 -5.49
C THR A 64 19.19 -11.25 -5.90
N LEU A 65 18.92 -11.21 -7.21
CA LEU A 65 17.55 -11.31 -7.72
C LEU A 65 17.21 -12.77 -8.00
N THR A 66 15.99 -13.15 -7.61
CA THR A 66 15.45 -14.53 -7.81
C THR A 66 14.04 -14.48 -8.39
N GLU A 67 13.50 -15.65 -8.72
CA GLU A 67 12.08 -15.80 -9.02
C GLU A 67 11.21 -15.34 -7.85
N PRO A 68 9.94 -14.93 -8.09
CA PRO A 68 9.03 -14.47 -7.06
C PRO A 68 8.84 -15.44 -5.89
N GLY A 69 8.60 -14.91 -4.69
CA GLY A 69 8.26 -15.69 -3.50
C GLY A 69 9.36 -15.79 -2.46
N THR A 70 10.39 -14.93 -2.53
CA THR A 70 11.42 -14.79 -1.49
C THR A 70 11.76 -13.32 -1.30
N LEU A 71 11.78 -12.85 -0.07
CA LEU A 71 12.34 -11.56 0.30
C LEU A 71 13.12 -11.76 1.59
N ASP A 72 14.44 -11.88 1.44
CA ASP A 72 15.39 -12.15 2.51
C ASP A 72 16.38 -11.01 2.60
N ILE A 73 16.39 -10.30 3.72
CA ILE A 73 17.18 -9.08 3.94
C ILE A 73 17.88 -9.22 5.28
N ASP A 74 19.21 -9.21 5.25
CA ASP A 74 20.05 -9.22 6.43
C ASP A 74 20.49 -7.79 6.78
N ALA A 75 20.30 -7.37 8.01
CA ALA A 75 20.66 -6.05 8.53
C ALA A 75 20.20 -4.90 7.61
N GLY A 76 18.95 -4.96 7.16
CA GLY A 76 18.35 -3.95 6.31
C GLY A 76 18.27 -2.58 6.99
N ARG A 77 18.50 -1.51 6.21
CA ARG A 77 18.45 -0.12 6.66
C ARG A 77 17.52 0.69 5.75
N HIS A 78 16.96 1.76 6.29
CA HIS A 78 16.11 2.65 5.48
C HIS A 78 16.99 3.70 4.77
N PRO A 79 17.03 3.72 3.41
CA PRO A 79 18.02 4.50 2.65
C PRO A 79 17.98 6.01 2.88
N VAL A 80 16.84 6.54 3.36
CA VAL A 80 16.70 7.97 3.65
C VAL A 80 16.94 8.26 5.14
N VAL A 81 16.38 7.44 6.03
CA VAL A 81 16.46 7.68 7.48
C VAL A 81 17.87 7.45 8.00
N GLU A 82 18.62 6.47 7.47
CA GLU A 82 20.00 6.21 7.87
C GLU A 82 20.93 7.41 7.66
N GLN A 83 20.58 8.33 6.77
CA GLN A 83 21.40 9.53 6.50
C GLN A 83 21.16 10.67 7.49
N THR A 84 20.08 10.62 8.25
CA THR A 84 19.68 11.71 9.14
C THR A 84 19.82 11.36 10.62
N THR A 85 19.81 10.07 10.96
CA THR A 85 19.90 9.58 12.34
C THR A 85 20.67 8.28 12.40
N GLU A 86 21.23 7.95 13.58
CA GLU A 86 21.76 6.60 13.84
C GLU A 86 20.63 5.59 13.64
N PHE A 87 20.86 4.62 12.74
CA PHE A 87 19.84 3.66 12.31
C PHE A 87 20.15 2.27 12.88
N VAL A 88 19.14 1.62 13.43
CA VAL A 88 19.24 0.23 13.91
C VAL A 88 18.83 -0.69 12.76
N PRO A 89 19.77 -1.49 12.21
CA PRO A 89 19.45 -2.43 11.15
C PRO A 89 18.49 -3.53 11.63
N ASN A 90 17.67 -4.05 10.73
CA ASN A 90 16.74 -5.14 11.04
C ASN A 90 16.68 -6.15 9.90
N ASP A 91 16.56 -7.41 10.26
CA ASP A 91 16.36 -8.50 9.33
C ASP A 91 14.90 -8.61 8.90
N LEU A 92 14.68 -9.16 7.70
CA LEU A 92 13.36 -9.51 7.20
C LEU A 92 13.44 -10.80 6.40
N HIS A 93 12.66 -11.80 6.78
CA HIS A 93 12.56 -13.06 6.08
C HIS A 93 11.12 -13.34 5.70
N LEU A 94 10.82 -13.28 4.40
CA LEU A 94 9.55 -13.70 3.81
C LEU A 94 9.81 -14.76 2.75
N ASP A 95 9.02 -15.82 2.81
CA ASP A 95 9.03 -16.89 1.84
C ASP A 95 7.60 -17.38 1.53
N ARG A 96 7.47 -18.48 0.80
CA ARG A 96 6.16 -19.05 0.48
C ARG A 96 5.44 -19.65 1.67
N GLU A 97 6.16 -20.06 2.73
CA GLU A 97 5.59 -20.62 3.95
C GLU A 97 5.26 -19.53 4.96
N ARG A 98 5.99 -18.42 4.92
CA ARG A 98 5.82 -17.25 5.79
C ARG A 98 5.77 -15.97 4.96
N GLY A 99 4.71 -15.78 4.20
CA GLY A 99 4.58 -14.65 3.28
C GLY A 99 3.86 -13.43 3.85
N PHE A 100 3.32 -13.49 5.07
CA PHE A 100 2.56 -12.40 5.69
C PHE A 100 3.04 -12.14 7.11
N LEU A 101 3.48 -10.90 7.42
CA LEU A 101 3.88 -10.51 8.76
C LEU A 101 2.96 -9.42 9.32
N LEU A 102 2.39 -9.72 10.50
CA LEU A 102 1.73 -8.73 11.35
C LEU A 102 2.78 -8.06 12.24
N VAL A 103 2.97 -6.76 12.04
CA VAL A 103 3.99 -5.95 12.74
C VAL A 103 3.32 -5.16 13.85
N THR A 104 3.60 -5.52 15.11
CA THR A 104 3.03 -4.86 16.30
C THR A 104 4.09 -4.01 17.01
N GLY A 105 3.64 -3.21 17.97
CA GLY A 105 4.52 -2.35 18.78
C GLY A 105 3.95 -0.95 18.96
N PRO A 106 4.56 -0.13 19.82
CA PRO A 106 4.08 1.21 20.13
C PRO A 106 4.20 2.17 18.93
N ASN A 107 3.49 3.30 19.02
CA ASN A 107 3.71 4.39 18.09
C ASN A 107 5.14 4.94 18.22
N MET A 108 5.70 5.46 17.13
CA MET A 108 7.07 5.97 17.06
C MET A 108 8.18 4.92 17.27
N SER A 109 7.85 3.63 17.41
CA SER A 109 8.85 2.57 17.57
C SER A 109 9.61 2.24 16.29
N GLY A 110 9.11 2.65 15.11
CA GLY A 110 9.74 2.40 13.83
C GLY A 110 9.03 1.38 12.92
N LYS A 111 7.83 0.90 13.26
CA LYS A 111 7.05 -0.05 12.44
C LYS A 111 6.96 0.36 10.97
N SER A 112 6.46 1.59 10.73
CA SER A 112 6.30 2.12 9.37
C SER A 112 7.65 2.27 8.65
N THR A 113 8.71 2.63 9.37
CA THR A 113 10.08 2.71 8.83
C THR A 113 10.58 1.35 8.39
N TYR A 114 10.38 0.32 9.21
CA TYR A 114 10.75 -1.06 8.91
C TYR A 114 10.04 -1.59 7.65
N MET A 115 8.73 -1.37 7.54
CA MET A 115 7.99 -1.81 6.36
C MET A 115 8.37 -1.06 5.09
N ARG A 116 8.57 0.27 5.20
CA ARG A 116 9.02 1.10 4.06
C ARG A 116 10.43 0.73 3.60
N GLN A 117 11.31 0.40 4.53
CA GLN A 117 12.65 -0.11 4.23
C GLN A 117 12.58 -1.35 3.34
N ALA A 118 11.73 -2.33 3.66
CA ALA A 118 11.54 -3.53 2.84
C ALA A 118 11.08 -3.20 1.41
N ALA A 119 10.09 -2.30 1.28
CA ALA A 119 9.62 -1.85 -0.03
C ALA A 119 10.70 -1.13 -0.84
N LEU A 120 11.48 -0.25 -0.19
CA LEU A 120 12.55 0.50 -0.86
C LEU A 120 13.72 -0.39 -1.25
N ILE A 121 14.10 -1.36 -0.44
CA ILE A 121 15.14 -2.35 -0.77
C ILE A 121 14.68 -3.18 -1.98
N THR A 122 13.44 -3.64 -2.00
CA THR A 122 12.86 -4.36 -3.14
C THR A 122 12.88 -3.51 -4.41
N LEU A 123 12.45 -2.25 -4.32
CA LEU A 123 12.46 -1.32 -5.45
C LEU A 123 13.88 -1.08 -5.97
N LEU A 124 14.83 -0.76 -5.08
CA LEU A 124 16.22 -0.51 -5.44
C LEU A 124 16.85 -1.73 -6.12
N ALA A 125 16.60 -2.93 -5.60
CA ALA A 125 17.08 -4.16 -6.20
C ALA A 125 16.56 -4.34 -7.65
N GLN A 126 15.27 -4.09 -7.88
CA GLN A 126 14.65 -4.27 -9.19
C GLN A 126 15.04 -3.23 -10.24
N ILE A 127 15.40 -2.03 -9.82
CA ILE A 127 15.96 -1.03 -10.76
C ILE A 127 17.45 -1.23 -11.05
N GLY A 128 18.09 -2.27 -10.50
CA GLY A 128 19.49 -2.60 -10.72
C GLY A 128 20.47 -1.88 -9.81
N SER A 129 20.01 -1.29 -8.71
CA SER A 129 20.85 -0.64 -7.70
C SER A 129 21.39 -1.65 -6.68
N PHE A 130 22.43 -1.25 -5.96
CA PHE A 130 22.81 -1.81 -4.67
C PHE A 130 21.74 -1.42 -3.62
N VAL A 131 21.70 -2.15 -2.50
CA VAL A 131 20.69 -1.97 -1.45
C VAL A 131 21.31 -1.73 -0.08
N PRO A 132 20.65 -0.96 0.79
CA PRO A 132 21.10 -0.67 2.16
C PRO A 132 20.86 -1.89 3.08
N ALA A 133 21.67 -2.92 2.93
CA ALA A 133 21.63 -4.15 3.71
C ALA A 133 23.04 -4.79 3.71
N ASP A 134 23.31 -5.71 4.64
CA ASP A 134 24.54 -6.50 4.61
C ASP A 134 24.46 -7.56 3.50
N ALA A 135 23.28 -8.19 3.35
CA ALA A 135 22.93 -9.04 2.22
C ALA A 135 21.44 -8.92 1.90
N ALA A 136 21.08 -9.16 0.65
CA ALA A 136 19.68 -9.25 0.27
C ALA A 136 19.47 -10.24 -0.88
N THR A 137 18.46 -11.10 -0.74
CA THR A 137 17.91 -11.94 -1.79
C THR A 137 16.47 -11.51 -2.04
N VAL A 138 16.20 -10.99 -3.23
CA VAL A 138 14.93 -10.36 -3.57
C VAL A 138 14.28 -11.09 -4.74
N GLY A 139 13.14 -11.71 -4.50
CA GLY A 139 12.26 -12.20 -5.55
C GLY A 139 11.66 -11.02 -6.31
N VAL A 140 11.68 -11.11 -7.64
CA VAL A 140 11.12 -10.06 -8.50
C VAL A 140 9.62 -9.98 -8.27
N VAL A 141 9.13 -8.80 -7.89
CA VAL A 141 7.70 -8.54 -7.71
C VAL A 141 7.13 -7.79 -8.91
N ASP A 142 5.88 -8.06 -9.25
CA ASP A 142 5.15 -7.37 -10.33
C ASP A 142 4.64 -5.99 -9.91
N GLY A 143 4.47 -5.77 -8.59
CA GLY A 143 4.03 -4.51 -8.03
C GLY A 143 4.35 -4.37 -6.55
N ILE A 144 4.54 -3.12 -6.12
CA ILE A 144 4.67 -2.74 -4.71
C ILE A 144 3.49 -1.85 -4.37
N TYR A 145 2.58 -2.35 -3.57
CA TYR A 145 1.36 -1.66 -3.17
C TYR A 145 1.47 -1.19 -1.73
N THR A 146 1.23 0.09 -1.49
CA THR A 146 1.37 0.65 -0.14
C THR A 146 0.11 1.40 0.27
N ARG A 147 -0.38 1.12 1.49
CA ARG A 147 -1.33 1.95 2.22
C ARG A 147 -0.63 2.44 3.47
N VAL A 148 -0.08 3.63 3.39
CA VAL A 148 0.61 4.31 4.49
C VAL A 148 -0.16 5.58 4.77
N GLY A 149 -0.50 5.86 6.03
CA GLY A 149 -1.35 6.99 6.42
C GLY A 149 -1.01 8.28 5.71
N ALA A 150 -1.94 8.80 4.93
CA ALA A 150 -1.79 10.07 4.24
C ALA A 150 -1.93 11.21 5.25
N LEU A 151 -0.90 12.06 5.32
CA LEU A 151 -1.01 13.39 5.88
C LEU A 151 -1.70 14.26 4.82
N ASP A 152 -2.87 14.84 5.18
CA ASP A 152 -3.46 15.99 4.50
C ASP A 152 -4.17 15.83 3.14
N GLU A 153 -5.25 15.02 3.05
CA GLU A 153 -6.27 15.27 2.02
C GLU A 153 -7.53 16.01 2.55
N LEU A 154 -7.41 16.68 3.69
CA LEU A 154 -8.47 17.54 4.25
C LEU A 154 -8.91 18.67 3.29
N ALA A 155 -8.08 19.02 2.30
CA ALA A 155 -8.37 20.07 1.33
C ALA A 155 -9.47 19.70 0.32
N GLN A 156 -9.86 18.43 0.19
CA GLN A 156 -10.84 17.97 -0.80
C GLN A 156 -12.20 17.59 -0.19
N GLY A 157 -12.42 17.81 1.13
CA GLY A 157 -13.69 17.52 1.80
C GLY A 157 -14.09 16.03 1.85
N ARG A 158 -13.20 15.12 1.48
CA ARG A 158 -13.45 13.67 1.58
C ARG A 158 -13.12 13.16 2.97
N SER A 159 -13.91 12.20 3.48
CA SER A 159 -13.57 11.50 4.70
C SER A 159 -12.25 10.75 4.51
N THR A 160 -11.30 10.94 5.44
CA THR A 160 -10.01 10.21 5.44
C THR A 160 -10.23 8.70 5.43
N PHE A 161 -11.27 8.20 6.08
CA PHE A 161 -11.66 6.80 6.08
C PHE A 161 -12.14 6.32 4.69
N MET A 162 -12.88 7.15 3.94
CA MET A 162 -13.29 6.79 2.58
C MET A 162 -12.08 6.67 1.64
N VAL A 163 -11.11 7.57 1.75
CA VAL A 163 -9.85 7.50 0.98
C VAL A 163 -9.10 6.22 1.33
N GLU A 164 -8.97 5.93 2.63
CA GLU A 164 -8.36 4.69 3.12
C GLU A 164 -9.02 3.43 2.52
N MET A 165 -10.35 3.39 2.49
CA MET A 165 -11.09 2.25 1.92
C MET A 165 -10.93 2.16 0.40
N GLN A 166 -10.83 3.28 -0.31
CA GLN A 166 -10.56 3.29 -1.75
C GLN A 166 -9.15 2.77 -2.07
N GLU A 167 -8.13 3.19 -1.30
CA GLU A 167 -6.77 2.69 -1.46
C GLU A 167 -6.68 1.20 -1.15
N LEU A 168 -7.29 0.74 -0.04
CA LEU A 168 -7.37 -0.67 0.28
C LEU A 168 -8.09 -1.47 -0.82
N SER A 169 -9.21 -0.97 -1.33
CA SER A 169 -9.94 -1.59 -2.43
C SER A 169 -9.07 -1.72 -3.68
N ASN A 170 -8.33 -0.67 -4.05
CA ASN A 170 -7.42 -0.71 -5.20
C ASN A 170 -6.33 -1.76 -5.02
N ILE A 171 -5.75 -1.88 -3.82
CA ILE A 171 -4.75 -2.91 -3.50
C ILE A 171 -5.35 -4.30 -3.66
N LEU A 172 -6.51 -4.56 -3.03
CA LEU A 172 -7.17 -5.86 -3.06
C LEU A 172 -7.60 -6.32 -4.46
N HIS A 173 -7.82 -5.39 -5.40
CA HIS A 173 -8.17 -5.70 -6.79
C HIS A 173 -6.97 -5.80 -7.73
N SER A 174 -5.85 -5.17 -7.40
CA SER A 174 -4.69 -5.05 -8.30
C SER A 174 -3.53 -5.96 -7.92
N ALA A 175 -3.38 -6.30 -6.64
CA ALA A 175 -2.28 -7.15 -6.18
C ALA A 175 -2.48 -8.60 -6.66
N THR A 176 -1.37 -9.23 -7.04
CA THR A 176 -1.27 -10.65 -7.43
C THR A 176 -0.47 -11.43 -6.40
N ASP A 177 -0.29 -12.72 -6.58
CA ASP A 177 0.55 -13.56 -5.72
C ASP A 177 2.05 -13.26 -5.82
N GLU A 178 2.47 -12.50 -6.83
CA GLU A 178 3.85 -12.02 -7.01
C GLU A 178 4.08 -10.60 -6.48
N SER A 179 3.09 -9.98 -5.85
CA SER A 179 3.16 -8.60 -5.36
C SER A 179 3.74 -8.49 -3.95
N LEU A 180 4.25 -7.30 -3.60
CA LEU A 180 4.56 -6.90 -2.23
C LEU A 180 3.55 -5.86 -1.73
N VAL A 181 2.85 -6.16 -0.65
CA VAL A 181 1.82 -5.29 -0.07
C VAL A 181 2.29 -4.76 1.29
N ILE A 182 2.18 -3.46 1.50
CA ILE A 182 2.50 -2.77 2.76
C ILE A 182 1.24 -2.07 3.27
N LEU A 183 0.74 -2.52 4.42
CA LEU A 183 -0.42 -1.94 5.08
C LEU A 183 -0.02 -1.32 6.42
N ASP A 184 -0.35 -0.04 6.61
CA ASP A 184 -0.03 0.68 7.85
C ASP A 184 -1.31 1.18 8.50
N GLU A 185 -1.67 0.57 9.63
CA GLU A 185 -2.78 0.95 10.52
C GLU A 185 -4.16 1.02 9.83
N VAL A 186 -4.49 0.05 8.98
CA VAL A 186 -5.81 -0.03 8.30
C VAL A 186 -6.95 -0.16 9.31
N GLY A 187 -8.05 0.55 9.07
CA GLY A 187 -9.25 0.55 9.91
C GLY A 187 -9.27 1.59 11.03
N ARG A 188 -8.27 2.49 11.08
CA ARG A 188 -8.16 3.49 12.15
C ARG A 188 -9.14 4.66 12.06
N GLY A 189 -9.70 4.88 10.88
CA GLY A 189 -10.61 6.02 10.58
C GLY A 189 -12.08 5.80 10.97
N THR A 190 -12.43 4.66 11.60
CA THR A 190 -13.80 4.30 11.97
C THR A 190 -13.92 3.82 13.42
N ALA A 191 -15.10 3.35 13.83
CA ALA A 191 -15.30 2.73 15.14
C ALA A 191 -14.38 1.50 15.31
N THR A 192 -13.89 1.27 16.53
CA THR A 192 -12.85 0.26 16.80
C THR A 192 -13.22 -1.12 16.30
N TYR A 193 -14.43 -1.60 16.55
CA TYR A 193 -14.86 -2.92 16.11
C TYR A 193 -15.02 -3.04 14.60
N ASP A 194 -15.50 -1.99 13.94
CA ASP A 194 -15.57 -1.96 12.46
C ASP A 194 -14.16 -2.00 11.87
N GLY A 195 -13.23 -1.21 12.44
CA GLY A 195 -11.83 -1.19 12.03
C GLY A 195 -11.14 -2.55 12.19
N ILE A 196 -11.32 -3.22 13.32
CA ILE A 196 -10.81 -4.58 13.55
C ILE A 196 -11.41 -5.55 12.53
N SER A 197 -12.72 -5.50 12.29
CA SER A 197 -13.39 -6.41 11.37
C SER A 197 -12.91 -6.25 9.94
N ILE A 198 -12.70 -5.02 9.48
CA ILE A 198 -12.16 -4.72 8.15
C ILE A 198 -10.72 -5.22 8.03
N ALA A 199 -9.86 -4.92 9.02
CA ALA A 199 -8.47 -5.32 9.02
C ALA A 199 -8.31 -6.85 9.05
N TRP A 200 -9.15 -7.53 9.82
CA TRP A 200 -9.22 -8.99 9.88
C TRP A 200 -9.61 -9.60 8.53
N ALA A 201 -10.73 -9.15 7.96
CA ALA A 201 -11.21 -9.64 6.67
C ALA A 201 -10.22 -9.35 5.54
N ALA A 202 -9.55 -8.18 5.55
CA ALA A 202 -8.50 -7.86 4.58
C ALA A 202 -7.30 -8.81 4.71
N THR A 203 -6.87 -9.13 5.94
CA THR A 203 -5.80 -10.10 6.19
C THR A 203 -6.14 -11.47 5.64
N GLU A 204 -7.34 -11.99 5.94
CA GLU A 204 -7.81 -13.28 5.41
C GLU A 204 -7.91 -13.26 3.87
N TYR A 205 -8.40 -12.19 3.29
CA TYR A 205 -8.51 -12.08 1.84
C TYR A 205 -7.14 -12.06 1.16
N ILE A 206 -6.19 -11.28 1.66
CA ILE A 206 -4.82 -11.23 1.12
C ILE A 206 -4.17 -12.60 1.26
N HIS A 207 -4.28 -13.25 2.42
CA HIS A 207 -3.71 -14.57 2.67
C HIS A 207 -4.32 -15.65 1.77
N ASN A 208 -5.66 -15.75 1.72
CA ASN A 208 -6.37 -16.88 1.13
C ASN A 208 -6.60 -16.73 -0.38
N ARG A 209 -6.73 -15.48 -0.88
CA ARG A 209 -7.12 -15.21 -2.28
C ARG A 209 -5.98 -14.65 -3.10
N ILE A 210 -5.23 -13.69 -2.57
CA ILE A 210 -4.13 -13.07 -3.30
C ILE A 210 -2.87 -13.92 -3.15
N GLY A 211 -2.48 -14.26 -1.93
CA GLY A 211 -1.32 -15.10 -1.66
C GLY A 211 0.04 -14.37 -1.75
N CYS A 212 0.06 -13.05 -1.86
CA CYS A 212 1.25 -12.24 -2.00
C CYS A 212 2.08 -12.14 -0.70
N HIS A 213 3.25 -11.50 -0.78
CA HIS A 213 3.98 -11.05 0.39
C HIS A 213 3.31 -9.80 0.97
N CYS A 214 3.10 -9.79 2.29
CA CYS A 214 2.47 -8.67 2.98
C CYS A 214 3.14 -8.33 4.31
N LEU A 215 3.38 -7.05 4.54
CA LEU A 215 3.76 -6.50 5.85
C LEU A 215 2.62 -5.61 6.33
N PHE A 216 2.02 -5.93 7.46
CA PHE A 216 0.88 -5.20 7.99
C PHE A 216 1.15 -4.70 9.42
N ALA A 217 1.41 -3.40 9.57
CA ALA A 217 1.48 -2.79 10.90
C ALA A 217 0.08 -2.53 11.44
N THR A 218 -0.16 -2.99 12.65
CA THR A 218 -1.46 -2.84 13.30
C THR A 218 -1.33 -2.50 14.79
N HIS A 219 -2.31 -1.77 15.30
CA HIS A 219 -2.55 -1.57 16.74
C HIS A 219 -3.59 -2.52 17.32
N TYR A 220 -4.25 -3.28 16.44
CA TYR A 220 -5.25 -4.25 16.86
C TYR A 220 -4.56 -5.54 17.27
N HIS A 221 -4.39 -5.73 18.58
CA HIS A 221 -3.77 -6.95 19.13
C HIS A 221 -4.58 -8.20 18.79
N GLU A 222 -5.87 -8.06 18.56
CA GLU A 222 -6.78 -9.13 18.17
C GLU A 222 -6.32 -9.82 16.87
N LEU A 223 -5.73 -9.06 15.92
CA LEU A 223 -5.24 -9.61 14.66
C LEU A 223 -4.09 -10.59 14.85
N THR A 224 -3.32 -10.48 15.94
CA THR A 224 -2.19 -11.40 16.19
C THR A 224 -2.64 -12.85 16.36
N ALA A 225 -3.89 -13.08 16.73
CA ALA A 225 -4.48 -14.41 16.81
C ALA A 225 -4.58 -15.11 15.45
N LEU A 226 -4.60 -14.34 14.33
CA LEU A 226 -4.64 -14.92 12.98
C LEU A 226 -3.43 -15.79 12.65
N ALA A 227 -2.27 -15.52 13.24
CA ALA A 227 -1.07 -16.35 13.06
C ALA A 227 -1.23 -17.80 13.55
N SER A 228 -2.22 -18.07 14.44
CA SER A 228 -2.55 -19.42 14.88
C SER A 228 -3.55 -20.15 13.97
N HIS A 229 -4.14 -19.45 12.99
CA HIS A 229 -5.20 -19.97 12.11
C HIS A 229 -4.82 -19.91 10.62
N LEU A 230 -3.87 -19.06 10.27
CA LEU A 230 -3.41 -18.85 8.90
C LEU A 230 -1.93 -19.22 8.81
N ASP A 231 -1.63 -20.33 8.16
CA ASP A 231 -0.31 -20.97 8.14
C ASP A 231 0.84 -20.05 7.68
N ARG A 232 0.54 -19.09 6.75
CA ARG A 232 1.54 -18.17 6.21
C ARG A 232 1.67 -16.86 6.98
N VAL A 233 0.91 -16.68 8.06
CA VAL A 233 0.93 -15.45 8.88
C VAL A 233 1.87 -15.62 10.05
N GLY A 234 2.85 -14.73 10.17
CA GLY A 234 3.73 -14.60 11.33
C GLY A 234 3.48 -13.30 12.09
N ASN A 235 3.80 -13.30 13.36
CA ASN A 235 3.81 -12.09 14.19
C ASN A 235 5.24 -11.65 14.45
N VAL A 236 5.49 -10.35 14.30
CA VAL A 236 6.71 -9.69 14.76
C VAL A 236 6.36 -8.42 15.52
N HIS A 237 7.25 -7.99 16.40
CA HIS A 237 7.05 -6.75 17.14
C HIS A 237 8.33 -5.93 17.23
N VAL A 238 8.18 -4.62 17.34
CA VAL A 238 9.30 -3.75 17.62
C VAL A 238 9.57 -3.73 19.11
N ALA A 239 10.78 -4.18 19.48
CA ALA A 239 11.19 -4.35 20.88
C ALA A 239 11.33 -3.03 21.63
N VAL A 240 11.02 -3.08 22.91
CA VAL A 240 11.12 -1.97 23.86
C VAL A 240 11.87 -2.44 25.10
N ALA A 241 12.97 -1.78 25.44
CA ALA A 241 13.65 -2.07 26.71
C ALA A 241 13.01 -1.29 27.85
N ASN A 242 12.77 -2.01 28.96
CA ASN A 242 12.48 -1.39 30.25
C ASN A 242 13.77 -1.40 31.06
N ASP A 243 14.28 -0.23 31.44
CA ASP A 243 15.36 -0.17 32.41
C ASP A 243 14.84 -0.68 33.75
N GLY A 244 15.27 -1.90 34.12
CA GLY A 244 14.80 -2.65 35.28
C GLY A 244 15.11 -2.05 36.66
N ASN A 245 15.35 -0.75 36.74
CA ASN A 245 15.80 -0.05 37.97
C ASN A 245 14.69 0.79 38.62
N GLY A 246 13.40 0.43 38.42
CA GLY A 246 12.29 1.12 39.10
C GLY A 246 12.00 2.54 38.56
N GLY A 247 12.68 2.96 37.54
CA GLY A 247 12.42 4.19 36.74
C GLY A 247 11.62 3.80 35.51
N GLU A 248 10.56 4.52 35.24
CA GLU A 248 9.62 4.29 34.11
C GLU A 248 10.19 4.75 32.76
N GLU A 249 11.51 4.72 32.55
CA GLU A 249 12.12 5.17 31.29
C GLU A 249 12.09 4.03 30.27
N ILE A 250 11.22 4.14 29.28
CA ILE A 250 11.13 3.21 28.14
C ILE A 250 12.10 3.68 27.06
N THR A 251 13.03 2.82 26.68
CA THR A 251 13.89 3.02 25.53
C THR A 251 13.37 2.19 24.35
N PHE A 252 13.05 2.85 23.25
CA PHE A 252 12.69 2.17 22.00
C PHE A 252 13.95 1.61 21.36
N LEU A 253 14.11 0.30 21.37
CA LEU A 253 15.28 -0.37 20.81
C LEU A 253 15.29 -0.32 19.29
N ARG A 254 14.14 -0.11 18.66
CA ARG A 254 13.96 -0.13 17.21
C ARG A 254 14.38 -1.44 16.55
N THR A 255 14.53 -2.50 17.32
CA THR A 255 14.84 -3.85 16.86
C THR A 255 13.54 -4.62 16.72
N VAL A 256 13.41 -5.35 15.61
CA VAL A 256 12.25 -6.21 15.33
C VAL A 256 12.54 -7.60 15.87
N GLU A 257 11.62 -8.14 16.65
CA GLU A 257 11.71 -9.46 17.27
C GLU A 257 10.50 -10.30 16.92
N GLU A 258 10.68 -11.62 16.93
CA GLU A 258 9.62 -12.59 16.67
C GLU A 258 8.55 -12.59 17.75
N GLY A 259 7.32 -12.87 17.33
CA GLY A 259 6.16 -12.98 18.21
C GLY A 259 5.36 -11.69 18.33
N ALA A 260 4.20 -11.78 18.99
CA ALA A 260 3.34 -10.64 19.30
C ALA A 260 3.72 -9.99 20.61
N THR A 261 3.51 -8.67 20.74
CA THR A 261 3.57 -7.99 22.03
C THR A 261 2.16 -7.68 22.54
N ASP A 262 1.89 -8.03 23.78
CA ASP A 262 0.61 -7.74 24.45
C ASP A 262 0.61 -6.38 25.18
N ARG A 263 1.74 -5.68 25.15
CA ARG A 263 1.91 -4.44 25.90
C ARG A 263 1.59 -3.21 25.06
N SER A 264 0.62 -2.43 25.51
CA SER A 264 0.37 -1.10 25.00
C SER A 264 1.18 -0.08 25.82
N TYR A 265 1.91 0.79 25.12
CA TYR A 265 2.77 1.79 25.75
C TYR A 265 2.19 3.21 25.67
N GLY A 266 0.92 3.36 25.25
CA GLY A 266 0.30 4.67 25.01
C GLY A 266 0.28 5.58 26.24
N ILE A 267 0.01 5.03 27.42
CA ILE A 267 -0.02 5.79 28.69
C ILE A 267 1.40 6.28 29.04
N HIS A 268 2.40 5.45 28.79
CA HIS A 268 3.79 5.82 29.02
C HIS A 268 4.27 6.92 28.06
N VAL A 269 3.89 6.83 26.79
CA VAL A 269 4.15 7.93 25.82
C VAL A 269 3.46 9.23 26.23
N ALA A 270 2.26 9.14 26.80
CA ALA A 270 1.57 10.31 27.35
C ALA A 270 2.33 10.94 28.53
N ASP A 271 2.92 10.13 29.40
CA ASP A 271 3.77 10.55 30.50
C ASP A 271 5.03 11.27 29.99
N LEU A 272 5.76 10.67 29.06
CA LEU A 272 6.92 11.26 28.39
C LEU A 272 6.58 12.57 27.65
N ALA A 273 5.37 12.70 27.12
CA ALA A 273 4.90 13.92 26.48
C ALA A 273 4.52 15.04 27.47
N GLY A 274 4.62 14.78 28.78
CA GLY A 274 4.33 15.76 29.82
C GLY A 274 2.84 15.90 30.14
N VAL A 275 2.01 14.90 29.87
CA VAL A 275 0.62 14.87 30.35
C VAL A 275 0.64 14.86 31.89
N PRO A 276 -0.20 15.71 32.54
CA PRO A 276 -0.20 15.82 34.00
C PRO A 276 -0.34 14.47 34.70
N GLU A 277 0.49 14.23 35.72
CA GLU A 277 0.56 12.98 36.46
C GLU A 277 -0.83 12.47 36.97
N PRO A 278 -1.78 13.31 37.49
CA PRO A 278 -3.10 12.82 37.86
C PRO A 278 -3.91 12.20 36.72
N VAL A 279 -3.67 12.66 35.46
CA VAL A 279 -4.31 12.09 34.26
C VAL A 279 -3.67 10.76 33.90
N VAL A 280 -2.33 10.69 33.92
CA VAL A 280 -1.56 9.48 33.62
C VAL A 280 -1.86 8.39 34.65
N GLY A 281 -1.85 8.72 35.97
CA GLY A 281 -2.20 7.79 37.02
C GLY A 281 -3.63 7.25 36.86
N ARG A 282 -4.59 8.15 36.56
CA ARG A 282 -5.98 7.71 36.33
C ARG A 282 -6.11 6.83 35.07
N ALA A 283 -5.37 7.14 34.03
CA ALA A 283 -5.35 6.32 32.81
C ALA A 283 -4.82 4.89 33.07
N ARG A 284 -3.80 4.73 33.93
CA ARG A 284 -3.31 3.43 34.38
C ARG A 284 -4.41 2.63 35.12
N ASP A 285 -5.09 3.26 36.07
CA ASP A 285 -6.19 2.61 36.82
C ASP A 285 -7.31 2.16 35.90
N VAL A 286 -7.68 2.99 34.91
CA VAL A 286 -8.74 2.67 33.94
C VAL A 286 -8.30 1.52 33.04
N LEU A 287 -7.06 1.52 32.57
CA LEU A 287 -6.52 0.45 31.73
C LEU A 287 -6.51 -0.90 32.49
N ASP A 288 -6.08 -0.90 33.73
CA ASP A 288 -6.06 -2.13 34.54
C ASP A 288 -7.46 -2.66 34.79
N ARG A 289 -8.43 -1.77 35.00
CA ARG A 289 -9.83 -2.15 35.12
C ARG A 289 -10.39 -2.77 33.85
N LEU A 290 -10.16 -2.13 32.67
CA LEU A 290 -10.60 -2.64 31.36
C LEU A 290 -9.97 -4.01 31.05
N ARG A 291 -8.69 -4.19 31.38
CA ARG A 291 -8.01 -5.50 31.23
C ARG A 291 -8.58 -6.57 32.15
N SER A 292 -8.91 -6.21 33.39
CA SER A 292 -9.50 -7.15 34.32
C SER A 292 -10.94 -7.55 33.94
N GLU A 293 -11.74 -6.62 33.41
CA GLU A 293 -13.07 -6.88 32.90
C GLU A 293 -13.02 -7.82 31.67
N LYS A 294 -12.15 -7.58 30.68
CA LYS A 294 -11.90 -8.51 29.57
C LYS A 294 -11.44 -9.90 30.02
N ALA A 295 -10.57 -9.97 31.04
CA ALA A 295 -10.10 -11.23 31.56
C ALA A 295 -11.20 -12.01 32.34
N ILE A 296 -12.18 -11.32 32.94
CA ILE A 296 -13.34 -11.91 33.57
C ILE A 296 -14.32 -12.45 32.54
N GLU A 297 -14.59 -11.70 31.46
CA GLU A 297 -15.42 -12.16 30.34
C GLU A 297 -14.81 -13.40 29.67
N ALA A 298 -13.50 -13.40 29.43
CA ALA A 298 -12.79 -14.56 28.88
C ALA A 298 -12.83 -15.79 29.81
N LYS A 299 -12.83 -15.59 31.12
CA LYS A 299 -12.97 -16.68 32.12
C LYS A 299 -14.42 -17.09 32.36
N GLY A 300 -15.38 -16.18 32.22
CA GLY A 300 -16.80 -16.43 32.38
C GLY A 300 -17.42 -17.23 31.22
N SER A 301 -16.83 -17.20 30.03
CA SER A 301 -17.25 -18.02 28.89
C SER A 301 -16.70 -19.45 28.92
N GLY A 302 -15.98 -19.83 29.97
CA GLY A 302 -15.34 -21.15 30.11
C GLY A 302 -16.27 -22.32 30.49
N SER A 303 -17.59 -22.19 30.36
CA SER A 303 -18.53 -23.33 30.48
C SER A 303 -19.49 -23.48 29.29
N GLY A 304 -19.10 -23.00 28.13
CA GLY A 304 -19.75 -23.29 26.86
C GLY A 304 -18.71 -23.19 25.79
N GLY A 305 -18.52 -24.25 25.00
CA GLY A 305 -17.46 -24.36 24.02
C GLY A 305 -17.27 -23.07 23.23
N SER A 306 -16.02 -22.62 23.12
CA SER A 306 -15.65 -21.50 22.30
C SER A 306 -15.92 -21.85 20.84
N THR A 307 -17.05 -21.41 20.33
CA THR A 307 -17.37 -21.47 18.92
C THR A 307 -16.53 -20.40 18.24
N GLN A 308 -15.37 -20.76 17.72
CA GLN A 308 -14.62 -19.90 16.80
C GLN A 308 -15.36 -19.91 15.47
N ALA A 309 -15.99 -18.80 15.12
CA ALA A 309 -16.60 -18.65 13.81
C ALA A 309 -15.46 -18.32 12.81
N VAL A 310 -15.11 -19.29 11.98
CA VAL A 310 -14.25 -19.08 10.83
C VAL A 310 -15.15 -18.69 9.65
N PHE A 311 -14.91 -17.53 9.06
CA PHE A 311 -15.64 -17.09 7.87
C PHE A 311 -15.14 -17.87 6.64
N ASP A 312 -15.94 -18.76 6.10
CA ASP A 312 -15.64 -19.49 4.86
C ASP A 312 -15.89 -18.58 3.65
N LEU A 313 -14.83 -18.00 3.12
CA LEU A 313 -14.85 -17.13 1.93
C LEU A 313 -15.34 -17.84 0.66
N SER A 314 -15.28 -19.19 0.61
CA SER A 314 -15.76 -19.95 -0.55
C SER A 314 -17.28 -20.15 -0.55
N ALA A 315 -17.88 -20.12 0.64
CA ALA A 315 -19.31 -20.29 0.84
C ALA A 315 -20.06 -19.00 1.22
N GLY A 316 -19.32 -17.94 1.63
CA GLY A 316 -19.93 -16.66 2.06
C GLY A 316 -20.65 -16.72 3.40
N GLU A 317 -20.38 -17.74 4.21
CA GLU A 317 -21.08 -17.98 5.48
C GLU A 317 -20.12 -18.20 6.66
N PHE A 318 -20.51 -17.77 7.85
CA PHE A 318 -19.81 -18.12 9.09
C PHE A 318 -20.09 -19.58 9.46
N ARG A 319 -19.04 -20.41 9.53
CA ARG A 319 -19.13 -21.75 10.10
C ARG A 319 -18.74 -21.71 11.56
N ALA A 320 -19.67 -22.16 12.41
CA ALA A 320 -19.34 -22.51 13.78
C ALA A 320 -18.60 -23.86 13.76
N ASP A 321 -17.40 -23.93 14.29
CA ASP A 321 -16.65 -25.17 14.45
C ASP A 321 -17.23 -25.92 15.68
N ASP A 322 -18.28 -26.71 15.44
CA ASP A 322 -18.78 -27.68 16.42
C ASP A 322 -17.88 -28.92 16.37
N GLY A 323 -16.84 -28.90 17.20
CA GLY A 323 -16.05 -30.11 17.50
C GLY A 323 -16.89 -31.17 18.17
N ALA A 324 -17.60 -32.01 17.44
CA ALA A 324 -18.14 -33.26 17.95
C ALA A 324 -18.36 -34.29 16.83
N GLN A 325 -17.46 -35.26 16.83
CA GLN A 325 -17.62 -36.68 16.56
C GLN A 325 -18.64 -37.19 15.55
N ALA A 326 -18.06 -37.93 14.62
CA ALA A 326 -18.68 -38.95 13.78
C ALA A 326 -19.56 -39.96 14.55
N ALA A 327 -20.75 -40.24 14.01
CA ALA A 327 -21.33 -41.59 14.01
C ALA A 327 -22.45 -41.69 12.98
N SER A 328 -22.19 -42.43 11.93
CA SER A 328 -22.99 -43.45 11.24
C SER A 328 -24.52 -43.33 11.11
N GLY A 329 -24.96 -43.58 9.88
CA GLY A 329 -26.27 -44.19 9.57
C GLY A 329 -26.98 -43.49 8.43
N VAL A 330 -26.75 -43.88 7.23
CA VAL A 330 -27.51 -44.82 6.35
C VAL A 330 -28.96 -44.44 6.07
N ASP A 331 -29.26 -44.52 4.75
CA ASP A 331 -30.51 -44.71 4.01
C ASP A 331 -31.34 -43.43 3.73
N ASP A 332 -31.67 -43.19 2.56
CA ASP A 332 -32.12 -43.78 1.32
C ASP A 332 -33.31 -42.95 0.76
N ALA A 333 -33.30 -42.88 -0.54
CA ALA A 333 -34.43 -42.73 -1.44
C ALA A 333 -35.09 -41.35 -1.66
N GLY A 334 -35.02 -40.98 -2.90
CA GLY A 334 -36.20 -40.62 -3.66
C GLY A 334 -36.07 -39.37 -4.50
N ALA A 335 -35.58 -39.53 -5.68
CA ALA A 335 -36.11 -39.13 -6.97
C ALA A 335 -37.18 -38.01 -6.98
N ASP A 336 -37.01 -36.93 -7.69
CA ASP A 336 -37.51 -36.82 -9.06
C ASP A 336 -37.05 -35.49 -9.73
N ALA A 337 -36.68 -35.68 -10.95
CA ALA A 337 -36.44 -34.65 -11.94
C ALA A 337 -37.78 -33.98 -12.34
N VAL A 338 -37.74 -32.72 -12.75
CA VAL A 338 -38.40 -32.16 -13.93
C VAL A 338 -37.85 -30.76 -14.21
N ASN A 339 -37.03 -30.64 -15.16
CA ASN A 339 -37.18 -30.08 -16.49
C ASN A 339 -37.69 -28.64 -16.64
N ALA A 340 -36.88 -27.93 -17.36
CA ALA A 340 -37.15 -27.10 -18.55
C ALA A 340 -37.56 -25.63 -18.38
N ASP A 341 -36.68 -24.87 -18.95
CA ASP A 341 -36.94 -23.82 -19.96
C ASP A 341 -37.93 -22.68 -19.57
N SER A 342 -37.35 -21.51 -19.45
CA SER A 342 -37.90 -20.41 -20.24
C SER A 342 -36.95 -19.19 -20.20
N ARG A 343 -36.45 -18.91 -21.36
CA ARG A 343 -36.00 -17.57 -21.77
C ARG A 343 -37.14 -16.59 -21.55
N ALA A 344 -36.84 -15.54 -20.82
CA ALA A 344 -37.56 -14.27 -21.02
C ALA A 344 -36.57 -13.13 -20.79
N ALA A 345 -36.21 -12.50 -21.87
CA ALA A 345 -35.64 -11.18 -21.90
C ALA A 345 -36.52 -10.22 -21.10
N ASN A 346 -35.99 -9.53 -20.13
CA ASN A 346 -36.54 -8.30 -19.66
C ASN A 346 -35.56 -7.18 -19.99
N ASP A 347 -35.85 -6.60 -21.15
CA ASP A 347 -35.52 -5.26 -21.57
C ASP A 347 -36.26 -4.29 -20.64
N THR A 348 -35.56 -3.78 -19.62
CA THR A 348 -35.94 -2.55 -18.94
C THR A 348 -35.04 -1.47 -19.46
N GLY A 349 -35.51 -0.79 -20.51
CA GLY A 349 -34.98 0.49 -20.95
C GLY A 349 -34.98 1.46 -19.79
N SER A 350 -33.81 1.59 -19.14
CA SER A 350 -33.48 2.71 -18.28
C SER A 350 -33.29 3.90 -19.19
N ASP A 351 -34.20 4.87 -19.08
CA ASP A 351 -34.08 6.22 -19.66
C ASP A 351 -32.76 6.85 -19.09
N ARG A 352 -31.66 6.60 -19.78
CA ARG A 352 -30.39 7.22 -19.42
C ARG A 352 -30.41 8.67 -19.85
N ASP A 353 -30.06 9.57 -18.94
CA ASP A 353 -29.92 11.00 -19.23
C ASP A 353 -29.13 11.18 -20.56
N PRO A 354 -29.68 11.87 -21.55
CA PRO A 354 -29.05 12.08 -22.85
C PRO A 354 -27.66 12.71 -22.77
N ARG A 355 -27.35 13.40 -21.68
CA ARG A 355 -26.06 14.02 -21.41
C ARG A 355 -24.99 12.97 -21.04
N ILE A 356 -25.36 11.97 -20.23
CA ILE A 356 -24.48 10.85 -19.90
C ILE A 356 -24.12 10.08 -21.16
N GLU A 357 -25.09 9.86 -22.05
CA GLU A 357 -24.88 9.17 -23.31
C GLU A 357 -23.99 9.98 -24.28
N SER A 358 -24.11 11.32 -24.25
CA SER A 358 -23.25 12.23 -25.00
C SER A 358 -21.79 12.18 -24.50
N VAL A 359 -21.57 12.21 -23.19
CA VAL A 359 -20.23 12.13 -22.59
C VAL A 359 -19.59 10.76 -22.84
N LEU A 360 -20.35 9.67 -22.72
CA LEU A 360 -19.86 8.31 -23.03
C LEU A 360 -19.46 8.17 -24.50
N THR A 361 -20.24 8.75 -25.41
CA THR A 361 -19.93 8.73 -26.85
C THR A 361 -18.69 9.55 -27.15
N ALA A 362 -18.55 10.73 -26.54
CA ALA A 362 -17.36 11.57 -26.68
C ALA A 362 -16.08 10.91 -26.15
N LEU A 363 -16.22 10.17 -25.03
CA LEU A 363 -15.11 9.44 -24.42
C LEU A 363 -14.68 8.23 -25.28
N GLN A 364 -15.62 7.52 -25.89
CA GLN A 364 -15.33 6.41 -26.80
C GLN A 364 -14.69 6.85 -28.13
N THR A 365 -14.98 8.07 -28.59
CA THR A 365 -14.49 8.61 -29.86
C THR A 365 -13.20 9.43 -29.73
N THR A 366 -12.75 9.71 -28.50
CA THR A 366 -11.51 10.46 -28.27
C THR A 366 -10.32 9.50 -28.30
N ASP A 367 -9.41 9.71 -29.24
CA ASP A 367 -8.13 9.01 -29.30
C ASP A 367 -7.18 9.60 -28.27
N ILE A 368 -6.91 8.82 -27.20
CA ILE A 368 -6.09 9.24 -26.06
C ILE A 368 -4.62 9.32 -26.46
N ASP A 369 -4.16 8.47 -27.39
CA ASP A 369 -2.76 8.38 -27.78
C ASP A 369 -2.36 9.52 -28.74
N GLU A 370 -3.31 10.03 -29.53
CA GLU A 370 -3.08 11.13 -30.48
C GLU A 370 -3.45 12.52 -29.91
N THR A 371 -4.17 12.59 -28.78
CA THR A 371 -4.62 13.87 -28.20
C THR A 371 -3.57 14.45 -27.25
N PRO A 372 -3.07 15.69 -27.44
CA PRO A 372 -2.13 16.32 -26.52
C PRO A 372 -2.67 16.40 -25.08
N PRO A 373 -1.84 16.18 -24.04
CA PRO A 373 -2.28 16.14 -22.64
C PRO A 373 -3.07 17.37 -22.19
N VAL A 374 -2.72 18.55 -22.66
CA VAL A 374 -3.43 19.81 -22.33
C VAL A 374 -4.84 19.83 -22.93
N GLU A 375 -5.00 19.32 -24.12
CA GLU A 375 -6.30 19.25 -24.80
C GLU A 375 -7.18 18.16 -24.19
N LEU A 376 -6.58 17.03 -23.79
CA LEU A 376 -7.28 15.96 -23.09
C LEU A 376 -7.80 16.43 -21.73
N MET A 377 -7.02 17.19 -20.98
CA MET A 377 -7.45 17.78 -19.72
C MET A 377 -8.62 18.77 -19.90
N ALA A 378 -8.57 19.59 -20.95
CA ALA A 378 -9.68 20.52 -21.26
C ALA A 378 -10.97 19.76 -21.62
N LYS A 379 -10.88 18.67 -22.38
CA LYS A 379 -12.05 17.81 -22.70
C LYS A 379 -12.61 17.15 -21.44
N VAL A 380 -11.76 16.63 -20.57
CA VAL A 380 -12.20 16.04 -19.29
C VAL A 380 -12.91 17.06 -18.41
N GLN A 381 -12.39 18.28 -18.34
CA GLN A 381 -13.00 19.36 -17.58
C GLN A 381 -14.39 19.74 -18.14
N GLN A 382 -14.51 19.81 -19.46
CA GLN A 382 -15.79 20.06 -20.13
C GLN A 382 -16.82 18.94 -19.85
N TRP A 383 -16.40 17.67 -19.86
CA TRP A 383 -17.27 16.54 -19.53
C TRP A 383 -17.72 16.56 -18.08
N GLN A 384 -16.83 16.95 -17.15
CA GLN A 384 -17.18 17.13 -15.74
C GLN A 384 -18.21 18.24 -15.54
N GLU A 385 -18.07 19.38 -16.23
CA GLU A 385 -19.05 20.46 -16.18
C GLU A 385 -20.42 20.02 -16.72
N GLN A 386 -20.44 19.27 -17.84
CA GLN A 386 -21.69 18.74 -18.41
C GLN A 386 -22.42 17.76 -17.48
N LEU A 387 -21.67 16.98 -16.70
CA LEU A 387 -22.24 16.05 -15.71
C LEU A 387 -22.65 16.76 -14.42
N ALA A 388 -21.92 17.79 -13.98
CA ALA A 388 -22.22 18.53 -12.75
C ALA A 388 -23.48 19.40 -12.86
N GLU A 389 -23.86 19.87 -14.07
CA GLU A 389 -25.11 20.59 -14.30
C GLU A 389 -26.37 19.71 -14.11
N SER A 390 -26.22 18.38 -13.97
CA SER A 390 -27.33 17.47 -13.71
C SER A 390 -27.84 17.49 -12.27
N ASP A 391 -26.97 17.87 -11.29
CA ASP A 391 -27.35 17.87 -9.86
C ASP A 391 -28.11 19.12 -9.40
N LEU A 392 -28.24 20.14 -10.26
CA LEU A 392 -28.90 21.41 -9.92
C LEU A 392 -30.35 21.54 -10.38
N THR A 393 -30.92 20.50 -11.02
CA THR A 393 -32.29 20.55 -11.54
C THR A 393 -33.30 19.63 -10.84
N GLU A 394 -32.91 18.96 -9.75
CA GLU A 394 -33.83 18.25 -8.86
C GLU A 394 -33.89 18.90 -7.47
N HIS A 395 -34.48 20.09 -7.41
CA HIS A 395 -35.08 20.66 -6.18
C HIS A 395 -36.30 21.52 -6.52
#